data_a83ba3898834df848420a4ab967b3d0f
#
_entry.id   a83ba3898834df848420a4ab967b3d0f
#
_cell.length_a   1.000
_cell.length_b   1.000
_cell.length_c   1.000
_cell.angle_alpha   90.00
_cell.angle_beta   90.00
_cell.angle_gamma   90.00
#
_symmetry.space_group_name_H-M   'P 1'
#
loop_
_entity.id
_entity.type
_entity.pdbx_description
1 polymer ?
#
loop_
_entity_poly.entity_id
_entity_poly.type
_entity_poly.pdbx_seq_one_letter_code
_entity_poly.pdbx_strand_id
1 'polypeptide(L)'
;MSLPPGFLDELRARVSVTQVVGRKVTWDHKKSNQNKGDMWAPCPFHQEKTASFHVDDQKGFYYCFGCHAKGDAISFVKETENVNFIEAVEILAKEAGLQMPEQDPLAKEKSNYRDELFKVMELSVRFYQRSLNSAQGLRAREYIDSRKLSSSIVDEFELGFASNNRTDLFDYLRSKEIPEQHIIDTGMCLRADDS
;
A
#
# COMPACT_ATOMS: atom_id res chain seq x y z
N MET A 1 -0.43 -6.42 9.62
CA MET A 1 -1.53 -6.91 10.49
C MET A 1 -2.13 -8.11 9.80
N SER A 2 -2.12 -9.31 10.42
CA SER A 2 -2.76 -10.50 9.84
C SER A 2 -4.08 -10.75 10.58
N LEU A 3 -5.17 -10.80 9.82
CA LEU A 3 -6.47 -11.21 10.34
C LEU A 3 -6.50 -12.74 10.47
N PRO A 4 -7.23 -13.31 11.44
CA PRO A 4 -7.38 -14.75 11.58
C PRO A 4 -7.94 -15.38 10.32
N PRO A 5 -7.58 -16.62 9.99
CA PRO A 5 -8.19 -17.36 8.90
C PRO A 5 -9.71 -17.41 9.06
N GLY A 6 -10.44 -17.15 7.97
CA GLY A 6 -11.90 -17.17 7.93
C GLY A 6 -12.62 -15.88 8.38
N PHE A 7 -11.94 -14.94 9.05
CA PHE A 7 -12.58 -13.69 9.47
C PHE A 7 -13.10 -12.85 8.29
N LEU A 8 -12.29 -12.73 7.24
CA LEU A 8 -12.70 -12.01 6.03
C LEU A 8 -13.86 -12.70 5.30
N ASP A 9 -13.89 -14.02 5.32
CA ASP A 9 -14.98 -14.78 4.69
C ASP A 9 -16.28 -14.62 5.48
N GLU A 10 -16.20 -14.62 6.80
CA GLU A 10 -17.34 -14.32 7.67
C GLU A 10 -17.84 -12.88 7.47
N LEU A 11 -16.93 -11.91 7.39
CA LEU A 11 -17.28 -10.52 7.13
C LEU A 11 -18.00 -10.38 5.78
N ARG A 12 -17.44 -10.97 4.71
CA ARG A 12 -18.07 -10.96 3.38
C ARG A 12 -19.43 -11.62 3.35
N ALA A 13 -19.62 -12.68 4.12
CA ALA A 13 -20.91 -13.36 4.21
C ALA A 13 -21.99 -12.54 4.94
N ARG A 14 -21.59 -11.61 5.82
CA ARG A 14 -22.52 -10.75 6.56
C ARG A 14 -22.77 -9.38 5.93
N VAL A 15 -21.89 -8.95 5.04
CA VAL A 15 -21.95 -7.62 4.42
C VAL A 15 -22.52 -7.71 3.02
N SER A 16 -23.64 -7.03 2.78
CA SER A 16 -24.20 -6.87 1.43
C SER A 16 -23.45 -5.78 0.68
N VAL A 17 -22.86 -6.11 -0.48
CA VAL A 17 -22.19 -5.14 -1.35
C VAL A 17 -23.17 -4.07 -1.84
N THR A 18 -24.41 -4.48 -2.14
CA THR A 18 -25.48 -3.57 -2.55
C THR A 18 -25.81 -2.54 -1.47
N GLN A 19 -25.84 -2.94 -0.19
CA GLN A 19 -26.10 -2.00 0.91
C GLN A 19 -24.94 -1.02 1.10
N VAL A 20 -23.71 -1.50 1.03
CA VAL A 20 -22.50 -0.67 1.17
C VAL A 20 -22.40 0.36 0.05
N VAL A 21 -22.56 -0.11 -1.19
CA VAL A 21 -22.49 0.75 -2.38
C VAL A 21 -23.65 1.73 -2.43
N GLY A 22 -24.85 1.32 -2.05
CA GLY A 22 -26.08 2.13 -2.06
C GLY A 22 -26.02 3.40 -1.21
N ARG A 23 -25.05 3.53 -0.32
CA ARG A 23 -24.81 4.77 0.45
C ARG A 23 -24.16 5.88 -0.37
N LYS A 24 -23.49 5.51 -1.45
CA LYS A 24 -22.70 6.44 -2.27
C LYS A 24 -23.29 6.65 -3.67
N VAL A 25 -24.23 5.80 -4.09
CA VAL A 25 -24.79 5.85 -5.45
C VAL A 25 -26.31 5.91 -5.42
N THR A 26 -26.89 6.43 -6.50
CA THR A 26 -28.35 6.36 -6.74
C THR A 26 -28.59 5.25 -7.76
N TRP A 27 -29.39 4.25 -7.39
CA TRP A 27 -29.67 3.10 -8.23
C TRP A 27 -30.55 3.45 -9.44
N ASP A 28 -30.19 2.94 -10.60
CA ASP A 28 -31.05 2.95 -11.78
C ASP A 28 -32.10 1.84 -11.67
N HIS A 29 -33.27 2.19 -11.20
CA HIS A 29 -34.38 1.23 -10.97
C HIS A 29 -34.86 0.53 -12.25
N LYS A 30 -34.59 1.10 -13.45
CA LYS A 30 -35.00 0.48 -14.71
C LYS A 30 -34.07 -0.66 -15.13
N LYS A 31 -32.80 -0.54 -14.79
CA LYS A 31 -31.78 -1.56 -15.09
C LYS A 31 -31.60 -2.56 -13.96
N SER A 32 -31.97 -2.20 -12.73
CA SER A 32 -31.69 -2.99 -11.54
C SER A 32 -32.80 -4.02 -11.29
N ASN A 33 -32.39 -5.17 -10.73
CA ASN A 33 -33.32 -6.20 -10.21
C ASN A 33 -32.98 -6.46 -8.73
N GLN A 34 -33.67 -5.72 -7.87
CA GLN A 34 -33.44 -5.79 -6.43
C GLN A 34 -33.62 -7.18 -5.84
N ASN A 35 -34.63 -7.94 -6.34
CA ASN A 35 -34.91 -9.29 -5.85
C ASN A 35 -33.77 -10.29 -6.15
N LYS A 36 -32.98 -10.01 -7.17
CA LYS A 36 -31.82 -10.83 -7.54
C LYS A 36 -30.49 -10.26 -7.02
N GLY A 37 -30.52 -9.11 -6.34
CA GLY A 37 -29.28 -8.42 -5.93
C GLY A 37 -28.45 -7.90 -7.10
N ASP A 38 -29.07 -7.73 -8.28
CA ASP A 38 -28.44 -7.24 -9.52
C ASP A 38 -28.76 -5.75 -9.67
N MET A 39 -27.83 -4.91 -9.30
CA MET A 39 -28.03 -3.48 -9.16
C MET A 39 -27.11 -2.68 -10.08
N TRP A 40 -27.65 -1.60 -10.65
CA TRP A 40 -26.97 -0.73 -11.58
C TRP A 40 -27.05 0.73 -11.15
N ALA A 41 -25.94 1.47 -11.32
CA ALA A 41 -25.85 2.88 -10.99
C ALA A 41 -24.84 3.62 -11.90
N PRO A 42 -24.86 4.95 -11.94
CA PRO A 42 -23.69 5.72 -12.38
C PRO A 42 -22.50 5.44 -11.47
N CYS A 43 -21.31 5.35 -12.05
CA CYS A 43 -20.10 4.96 -11.31
C CYS A 43 -19.65 6.06 -10.33
N PRO A 44 -19.33 5.72 -9.09
CA PRO A 44 -18.82 6.68 -8.12
C PRO A 44 -17.33 7.04 -8.33
N PHE A 45 -16.59 6.25 -9.14
CA PHE A 45 -15.16 6.43 -9.35
C PHE A 45 -14.81 7.29 -10.56
N HIS A 46 -15.76 7.51 -11.48
CA HIS A 46 -15.61 8.43 -12.60
C HIS A 46 -16.95 9.11 -12.91
N GLN A 47 -16.85 10.34 -13.42
CA GLN A 47 -18.06 11.13 -13.71
C GLN A 47 -18.76 10.60 -14.96
N GLU A 48 -20.00 10.10 -14.78
CA GLU A 48 -20.87 9.68 -15.86
C GLU A 48 -22.35 9.89 -15.52
N LYS A 49 -23.20 9.90 -16.55
CA LYS A 49 -24.66 10.00 -16.37
C LYS A 49 -25.39 8.68 -16.60
N THR A 50 -24.74 7.71 -17.23
CA THR A 50 -25.32 6.42 -17.57
C THR A 50 -24.96 5.37 -16.53
N ALA A 51 -25.88 4.45 -16.22
CA ALA A 51 -25.62 3.38 -15.29
C ALA A 51 -24.71 2.32 -15.94
N SER A 52 -23.40 2.43 -15.72
CA SER A 52 -22.36 1.49 -16.16
C SER A 52 -21.73 0.72 -14.99
N PHE A 53 -22.04 1.10 -13.76
CA PHE A 53 -21.55 0.46 -12.55
C PHE A 53 -22.53 -0.61 -12.11
N HIS A 54 -22.10 -1.85 -12.18
CA HIS A 54 -22.88 -3.04 -11.86
C HIS A 54 -22.46 -3.63 -10.51
N VAL A 55 -23.41 -4.00 -9.69
CA VAL A 55 -23.20 -4.67 -8.40
C VAL A 55 -24.01 -5.97 -8.39
N ASP A 56 -23.36 -7.09 -8.13
CA ASP A 56 -23.96 -8.41 -7.96
C ASP A 56 -23.79 -8.84 -6.50
N ASP A 57 -24.86 -8.70 -5.72
CA ASP A 57 -24.83 -8.98 -4.28
C ASP A 57 -24.65 -10.48 -3.98
N GLN A 58 -25.21 -11.35 -4.86
CA GLN A 58 -25.06 -12.80 -4.69
C GLN A 58 -23.63 -13.27 -4.88
N LYS A 59 -22.91 -12.62 -5.80
CA LYS A 59 -21.48 -12.91 -6.03
C LYS A 59 -20.55 -12.07 -5.17
N GLY A 60 -21.09 -11.06 -4.47
CA GLY A 60 -20.33 -10.22 -3.55
C GLY A 60 -19.33 -9.28 -4.23
N PHE A 61 -19.60 -8.82 -5.47
CA PHE A 61 -18.66 -7.94 -6.18
C PHE A 61 -19.35 -6.80 -6.94
N TYR A 62 -18.57 -5.79 -7.31
CA TYR A 62 -18.95 -4.76 -8.26
C TYR A 62 -17.98 -4.71 -9.45
N TYR A 63 -18.49 -4.21 -10.57
CA TYR A 63 -17.70 -3.95 -11.78
C TYR A 63 -18.25 -2.73 -12.53
N CYS A 64 -17.37 -1.83 -12.93
CA CYS A 64 -17.71 -0.71 -13.80
C CYS A 64 -17.33 -0.99 -15.26
N PHE A 65 -18.28 -0.96 -16.17
CA PHE A 65 -18.04 -1.15 -17.60
C PHE A 65 -17.44 0.09 -18.28
N GLY A 66 -17.42 1.25 -17.60
CA GLY A 66 -16.80 2.49 -18.10
C GLY A 66 -15.31 2.60 -17.77
N CYS A 67 -14.95 2.56 -16.47
CA CYS A 67 -13.57 2.73 -16.02
C CYS A 67 -12.88 1.44 -15.56
N HIS A 68 -13.56 0.29 -15.63
CA HIS A 68 -13.07 -1.04 -15.23
C HIS A 68 -12.72 -1.18 -13.73
N ALA A 69 -13.16 -0.24 -12.89
CA ALA A 69 -13.08 -0.39 -11.44
C ALA A 69 -13.87 -1.63 -10.99
N LYS A 70 -13.26 -2.45 -10.14
CA LYS A 70 -13.84 -3.71 -9.67
C LYS A 70 -13.36 -4.06 -8.27
N GLY A 71 -14.20 -4.77 -7.51
CA GLY A 71 -13.83 -5.23 -6.17
C GLY A 71 -15.02 -5.76 -5.39
N ASP A 72 -14.79 -6.00 -4.12
CA ASP A 72 -15.77 -6.38 -3.10
C ASP A 72 -16.18 -5.17 -2.22
N ALA A 73 -16.99 -5.39 -1.20
CA ALA A 73 -17.38 -4.34 -0.25
C ALA A 73 -16.18 -3.68 0.45
N ILE A 74 -15.15 -4.46 0.78
CA ILE A 74 -13.94 -3.94 1.44
C ILE A 74 -13.18 -3.01 0.50
N SER A 75 -12.98 -3.43 -0.74
CA SER A 75 -12.34 -2.63 -1.79
C SER A 75 -13.11 -1.34 -2.05
N PHE A 76 -14.45 -1.41 -2.06
CA PHE A 76 -15.31 -0.25 -2.26
C PHE A 76 -15.14 0.79 -1.15
N VAL A 77 -15.20 0.37 0.12
CA VAL A 77 -15.00 1.27 1.27
C VAL A 77 -13.61 1.86 1.25
N LYS A 78 -12.58 1.04 1.00
CA LYS A 78 -11.19 1.50 0.90
C LYS A 78 -11.03 2.65 -0.11
N GLU A 79 -11.59 2.51 -1.30
CA GLU A 79 -11.45 3.50 -2.38
C GLU A 79 -12.33 4.73 -2.15
N THR A 80 -13.57 4.56 -1.65
CA THR A 80 -14.52 5.68 -1.49
C THR A 80 -14.32 6.49 -0.22
N GLU A 81 -13.81 5.89 0.86
CA GLU A 81 -13.49 6.57 2.12
C GLU A 81 -12.02 6.98 2.20
N ASN A 82 -11.18 6.59 1.21
CA ASN A 82 -9.74 6.82 1.18
C ASN A 82 -9.04 6.32 2.44
N VAL A 83 -9.37 5.12 2.86
CA VAL A 83 -8.82 4.46 4.05
C VAL A 83 -7.98 3.24 3.66
N ASN A 84 -7.13 2.76 4.58
CA ASN A 84 -6.38 1.54 4.34
C ASN A 84 -7.25 0.29 4.49
N PHE A 85 -6.70 -0.89 4.12
CA PHE A 85 -7.44 -2.15 4.14
C PHE A 85 -7.99 -2.51 5.53
N ILE A 86 -7.22 -2.31 6.58
CA ILE A 86 -7.64 -2.65 7.95
C ILE A 86 -8.75 -1.71 8.44
N GLU A 87 -8.64 -0.42 8.17
CA GLU A 87 -9.66 0.56 8.50
C GLU A 87 -10.98 0.25 7.77
N ALA A 88 -10.92 -0.14 6.49
CA ALA A 88 -12.10 -0.56 5.74
C ALA A 88 -12.76 -1.82 6.36
N VAL A 89 -11.94 -2.79 6.78
CA VAL A 89 -12.42 -3.98 7.50
C VAL A 89 -13.04 -3.62 8.85
N GLU A 90 -12.45 -2.71 9.62
CA GLU A 90 -13.00 -2.23 10.90
C GLU A 90 -14.37 -1.55 10.72
N ILE A 91 -14.50 -0.69 9.72
CA ILE A 91 -15.76 -0.03 9.39
C ILE A 91 -16.85 -1.08 9.11
N LEU A 92 -16.56 -2.02 8.21
CA LEU A 92 -17.53 -3.03 7.82
C LEU A 92 -17.82 -4.05 8.95
N ALA A 93 -16.82 -4.43 9.73
CA ALA A 93 -17.00 -5.32 10.89
C ALA A 93 -17.91 -4.71 11.93
N LYS A 94 -17.71 -3.42 12.25
CA LYS A 94 -18.59 -2.67 13.16
C LYS A 94 -20.04 -2.64 12.66
N GLU A 95 -20.24 -2.44 11.36
CA GLU A 95 -21.57 -2.43 10.74
C GLU A 95 -22.24 -3.81 10.73
N ALA A 96 -21.44 -4.86 10.49
CA ALA A 96 -21.91 -6.24 10.51
C ALA A 96 -22.10 -6.82 11.92
N GLY A 97 -21.80 -6.03 12.97
CA GLY A 97 -21.85 -6.51 14.36
C GLY A 97 -20.77 -7.56 14.68
N LEU A 98 -19.67 -7.57 13.89
CA LEU A 98 -18.53 -8.42 14.14
C LEU A 98 -17.52 -7.69 15.02
N GLN A 99 -17.04 -8.37 16.05
CA GLN A 99 -15.92 -7.85 16.84
C GLN A 99 -14.63 -8.06 16.05
N MET A 100 -13.85 -6.97 15.91
CA MET A 100 -12.50 -7.11 15.38
C MET A 100 -11.69 -8.05 16.26
N PRO A 101 -10.93 -8.97 15.66
CA PRO A 101 -10.03 -9.82 16.43
C PRO A 101 -9.06 -8.96 17.24
N GLU A 102 -8.84 -9.34 18.49
CA GLU A 102 -7.80 -8.70 19.30
C GLU A 102 -6.46 -8.80 18.55
N GLN A 103 -5.83 -7.65 18.39
CA GLN A 103 -4.52 -7.61 17.75
C GLN A 103 -3.53 -8.33 18.66
N ASP A 104 -2.89 -9.37 18.16
CA ASP A 104 -1.75 -9.97 18.86
C ASP A 104 -0.70 -8.86 19.07
N PRO A 105 -0.42 -8.46 20.32
CA PRO A 105 0.56 -7.41 20.62
C PRO A 105 1.92 -7.68 19.97
N LEU A 106 2.34 -8.95 19.91
CA LEU A 106 3.59 -9.37 19.26
C LEU A 106 3.55 -9.20 17.74
N ALA A 107 2.41 -9.43 17.11
CA ALA A 107 2.26 -9.21 15.66
C ALA A 107 2.30 -7.71 15.31
N LYS A 108 1.72 -6.87 16.16
CA LYS A 108 1.79 -5.41 16.01
C LYS A 108 3.21 -4.89 16.19
N GLU A 109 3.90 -5.36 17.22
CA GLU A 109 5.29 -5.00 17.49
C GLU A 109 6.22 -5.40 16.34
N LYS A 110 6.10 -6.63 15.83
CA LYS A 110 6.84 -7.08 14.64
C LYS A 110 6.53 -6.25 13.40
N SER A 111 5.27 -5.83 13.19
CA SER A 111 4.91 -4.97 12.06
C SER A 111 5.57 -3.60 12.19
N ASN A 112 5.46 -2.97 13.35
CA ASN A 112 6.08 -1.67 13.63
C ASN A 112 7.60 -1.73 13.43
N TYR A 113 8.23 -2.78 13.95
CA TYR A 113 9.66 -2.99 13.79
C TYR A 113 10.07 -3.11 12.32
N ARG A 114 9.32 -3.87 11.53
CA ARG A 114 9.56 -3.98 10.09
C ARG A 114 9.41 -2.65 9.37
N ASP A 115 8.42 -1.84 9.73
CA ASP A 115 8.21 -0.52 9.15
C ASP A 115 9.37 0.43 9.48
N GLU A 116 9.94 0.34 10.68
CA GLU A 116 11.17 1.06 11.05
C GLU A 116 12.38 0.60 10.22
N LEU A 117 12.54 -0.70 9.95
CA LEU A 117 13.61 -1.19 9.08
C LEU A 117 13.44 -0.70 7.63
N PHE A 118 12.22 -0.69 7.09
CA PHE A 118 11.96 -0.11 5.76
C PHE A 118 12.34 1.36 5.68
N LYS A 119 12.05 2.14 6.71
CA LYS A 119 12.45 3.55 6.79
C LYS A 119 13.96 3.72 6.73
N VAL A 120 14.72 2.85 7.40
CA VAL A 120 16.20 2.84 7.31
C VAL A 120 16.65 2.59 5.87
N MET A 121 16.06 1.61 5.19
CA MET A 121 16.39 1.29 3.80
C MET A 121 16.09 2.45 2.85
N GLU A 122 14.92 3.08 2.97
CA GLU A 122 14.56 4.26 2.16
C GLU A 122 15.54 5.43 2.38
N LEU A 123 15.92 5.70 3.63
CA LEU A 123 16.91 6.73 3.93
C LEU A 123 18.26 6.41 3.33
N SER A 124 18.65 5.13 3.33
CA SER A 124 19.91 4.67 2.72
C SER A 124 19.91 4.84 1.20
N VAL A 125 18.81 4.49 0.53
CA VAL A 125 18.64 4.73 -0.92
C VAL A 125 18.79 6.22 -1.23
N ARG A 126 18.06 7.08 -0.52
CA ARG A 126 18.14 8.54 -0.70
C ARG A 126 19.56 9.09 -0.44
N PHE A 127 20.26 8.52 0.53
CA PHE A 127 21.66 8.88 0.82
C PHE A 127 22.56 8.55 -0.37
N TYR A 128 22.50 7.33 -0.90
CA TYR A 128 23.32 6.91 -2.02
C TYR A 128 22.98 7.64 -3.32
N GLN A 129 21.71 7.96 -3.58
CA GLN A 129 21.31 8.78 -4.72
C GLN A 129 21.88 10.22 -4.62
N ARG A 130 21.84 10.83 -3.43
CA ARG A 130 22.48 12.13 -3.19
C ARG A 130 23.98 12.06 -3.37
N SER A 131 24.63 11.00 -2.90
CA SER A 131 26.07 10.78 -3.07
C SER A 131 26.44 10.66 -4.55
N LEU A 132 25.61 9.97 -5.36
CA LEU A 132 25.79 9.88 -6.80
C LEU A 132 25.77 11.28 -7.45
N ASN A 133 24.87 12.15 -7.03
CA ASN A 133 24.72 13.51 -7.56
C ASN A 133 25.67 14.54 -6.95
N SER A 134 26.50 14.14 -5.98
CA SER A 134 27.53 15.00 -5.36
C SER A 134 28.81 15.08 -6.20
N ALA A 135 29.76 15.92 -5.76
CA ALA A 135 31.11 16.00 -6.37
C ALA A 135 31.85 14.65 -6.27
N GLN A 136 31.67 13.91 -5.19
CA GLN A 136 32.29 12.60 -5.00
C GLN A 136 31.80 11.55 -5.99
N GLY A 137 30.54 11.67 -6.46
CA GLY A 137 29.91 10.75 -7.42
C GLY A 137 30.32 10.96 -8.89
N LEU A 138 31.23 11.92 -9.20
CA LEU A 138 31.58 12.26 -10.59
C LEU A 138 32.00 11.03 -11.41
N ARG A 139 32.94 10.24 -10.90
CA ARG A 139 33.47 9.05 -11.57
C ARG A 139 32.36 7.97 -11.76
N ALA A 140 31.45 7.86 -10.80
CA ALA A 140 30.33 6.92 -10.91
C ALA A 140 29.36 7.36 -12.01
N ARG A 141 29.07 8.66 -12.15
CA ARG A 141 28.26 9.19 -13.25
C ARG A 141 28.93 8.98 -14.61
N GLU A 142 30.23 9.26 -14.72
CA GLU A 142 31.01 9.00 -15.97
C GLU A 142 30.96 7.51 -16.36
N TYR A 143 31.01 6.60 -15.36
CA TYR A 143 30.86 5.17 -15.61
C TYR A 143 29.44 4.81 -16.08
N ILE A 144 28.40 5.35 -15.45
CA ILE A 144 26.99 5.17 -15.86
C ILE A 144 26.80 5.64 -17.31
N ASP A 145 27.32 6.81 -17.65
CA ASP A 145 27.27 7.37 -19.00
C ASP A 145 28.01 6.48 -20.03
N SER A 146 29.18 5.97 -19.65
CA SER A 146 29.95 5.04 -20.48
C SER A 146 29.20 3.74 -20.78
N ARG A 147 28.32 3.31 -19.87
CA ARG A 147 27.42 2.16 -20.00
C ARG A 147 26.13 2.49 -20.76
N LYS A 148 25.95 3.74 -21.19
CA LYS A 148 24.77 4.23 -21.90
C LYS A 148 23.45 4.02 -21.13
N LEU A 149 23.51 4.08 -19.80
CA LEU A 149 22.30 4.04 -18.95
C LEU A 149 21.65 5.43 -18.98
N SER A 150 20.38 5.47 -19.39
CA SER A 150 19.63 6.73 -19.40
C SER A 150 19.28 7.19 -17.97
N SER A 151 19.02 8.49 -17.80
CA SER A 151 18.56 9.03 -16.52
C SER A 151 17.28 8.35 -16.02
N SER A 152 16.37 7.97 -16.93
CA SER A 152 15.17 7.22 -16.57
C SER A 152 15.48 5.85 -15.94
N ILE A 153 16.51 5.16 -16.43
CA ILE A 153 16.96 3.88 -15.84
C ILE A 153 17.61 4.13 -14.47
N VAL A 154 18.42 5.18 -14.35
CA VAL A 154 19.07 5.55 -13.07
C VAL A 154 18.01 5.84 -12.00
N ASP A 155 16.94 6.55 -12.37
CA ASP A 155 15.84 6.91 -11.46
C ASP A 155 14.95 5.70 -11.15
N GLU A 156 14.57 4.90 -12.17
CA GLU A 156 13.69 3.73 -12.02
C GLU A 156 14.32 2.64 -11.12
N PHE A 157 15.64 2.41 -11.28
CA PHE A 157 16.38 1.42 -10.48
C PHE A 157 17.05 2.03 -9.24
N GLU A 158 16.77 3.29 -8.92
CA GLU A 158 17.28 3.98 -7.74
C GLU A 158 18.80 3.87 -7.56
N LEU A 159 19.54 3.98 -8.68
CA LEU A 159 20.99 3.85 -8.64
C LEU A 159 21.63 4.92 -7.76
N GLY A 160 22.59 4.51 -6.95
CA GLY A 160 23.30 5.37 -6.02
C GLY A 160 24.81 5.12 -6.04
N PHE A 161 25.55 5.93 -5.28
CA PHE A 161 26.99 5.81 -5.13
C PHE A 161 27.40 5.70 -3.66
N ALA A 162 28.12 4.63 -3.32
CA ALA A 162 28.76 4.48 -2.03
C ALA A 162 30.17 5.07 -2.07
N SER A 163 30.44 6.00 -1.16
CA SER A 163 31.80 6.58 -0.98
C SER A 163 32.77 5.54 -0.43
N ASN A 164 34.06 5.83 -0.51
CA ASN A 164 35.10 5.00 0.13
C ASN A 164 35.15 5.16 1.66
N ASN A 165 34.44 6.12 2.22
CA ASN A 165 34.37 6.29 3.66
C ASN A 165 33.33 5.30 4.25
N ARG A 166 33.79 4.43 5.13
CA ARG A 166 32.99 3.34 5.69
C ARG A 166 31.91 3.81 6.66
N THR A 167 32.02 5.03 7.20
CA THR A 167 31.05 5.53 8.24
C THR A 167 30.03 6.49 7.71
N ASP A 168 30.15 7.00 6.49
CA ASP A 168 29.28 8.07 5.95
C ASP A 168 27.79 7.74 6.07
N LEU A 169 27.38 6.53 5.69
CA LEU A 169 25.98 6.10 5.79
C LEU A 169 25.55 5.96 7.26
N PHE A 170 26.39 5.36 8.09
CA PHE A 170 26.09 5.19 9.52
C PHE A 170 25.91 6.54 10.19
N ASP A 171 26.83 7.48 9.99
CA ASP A 171 26.77 8.82 10.57
C ASP A 171 25.52 9.58 10.08
N TYR A 172 25.18 9.45 8.79
CA TYR A 172 23.97 10.01 8.25
C TYR A 172 22.71 9.45 8.91
N LEU A 173 22.58 8.12 9.03
CA LEU A 173 21.42 7.48 9.66
C LEU A 173 21.31 7.83 11.14
N ARG A 174 22.44 7.90 11.86
CA ARG A 174 22.47 8.36 13.25
C ARG A 174 22.03 9.82 13.39
N SER A 175 22.39 10.68 12.43
CA SER A 175 21.93 12.09 12.40
C SER A 175 20.40 12.21 12.18
N LYS A 176 19.73 11.14 11.72
CA LYS A 176 18.29 11.02 11.58
C LYS A 176 17.64 10.34 12.79
N GLU A 177 18.36 10.22 13.90
CA GLU A 177 17.90 9.61 15.15
C GLU A 177 17.51 8.13 15.01
N ILE A 178 18.04 7.44 13.98
CA ILE A 178 17.80 6.01 13.79
C ILE A 178 18.60 5.22 14.85
N PRO A 179 17.96 4.28 15.56
CA PRO A 179 18.64 3.40 16.50
C PRO A 179 19.70 2.54 15.79
N GLU A 180 20.88 2.39 16.42
CA GLU A 180 21.97 1.59 15.85
C GLU A 180 21.55 0.16 15.52
N GLN A 181 20.75 -0.46 16.38
CA GLN A 181 20.29 -1.83 16.17
C GLN A 181 19.47 -1.95 14.86
N HIS A 182 18.61 -0.97 14.54
CA HIS A 182 17.85 -0.97 13.28
C HIS A 182 18.77 -0.86 12.06
N ILE A 183 19.87 -0.07 12.15
CA ILE A 183 20.84 0.06 11.06
C ILE A 183 21.54 -1.28 10.80
N ILE A 184 21.92 -1.99 11.85
CA ILE A 184 22.59 -3.29 11.77
C ILE A 184 21.62 -4.36 11.25
N ASP A 185 20.38 -4.41 11.76
CA ASP A 185 19.40 -5.42 11.39
C ASP A 185 18.93 -5.30 9.93
N THR A 186 19.08 -4.12 9.30
CA THR A 186 18.89 -3.97 7.84
C THR A 186 20.04 -4.54 7.01
N GLY A 187 21.19 -4.84 7.62
CA GLY A 187 22.42 -5.25 6.91
C GLY A 187 23.11 -4.12 6.14
N MET A 188 22.64 -2.86 6.30
CA MET A 188 23.26 -1.70 5.62
C MET A 188 24.62 -1.31 6.20
N CYS A 189 24.84 -1.63 7.47
CA CYS A 189 26.13 -1.46 8.13
C CYS A 189 26.44 -2.72 8.95
N LEU A 190 27.72 -3.07 9.01
CA LEU A 190 28.24 -4.18 9.83
C LEU A 190 28.96 -3.59 11.05
N ARG A 191 28.98 -4.34 12.15
CA ARG A 191 29.85 -4.01 13.27
C ARG A 191 31.31 -4.27 12.91
N ALA A 192 32.21 -3.48 13.49
CA ALA A 192 33.64 -3.61 13.20
C ALA A 192 34.23 -4.98 13.57
N ASP A 193 33.60 -5.68 14.52
CA ASP A 193 34.03 -7.00 14.98
C ASP A 193 33.51 -8.16 14.08
N ASP A 194 32.62 -7.87 13.13
CA ASP A 194 32.03 -8.85 12.20
C ASP A 194 32.70 -8.87 10.81
N SER A 195 33.84 -8.13 10.64
CA SER A 195 34.53 -7.94 9.35
C SER A 195 35.94 -8.55 9.30
#